data_a0f9f82361fafdbcb02c5bf03c561344
#
_entry.id   a0f9f82361fafdbcb02c5bf03c561344
#
_cell.length_a   1.000
_cell.length_b   1.000
_cell.length_c   1.000
_cell.angle_alpha   90.00
_cell.angle_beta   90.00
_cell.angle_gamma   90.00
#
_symmetry.space_group_name_H-M   'P 1'
#
loop_
_entity.id
_entity.type
_entity.pdbx_description
1 polymer ?
#
loop_
_entity_poly.entity_id
_entity_poly.type
_entity_poly.pdbx_seq_one_letter_code
_entity_poly.pdbx_strand_id
1 'polypeptide(L)'
;MIKTFDTFKPASDEFPVAFAEDIDFEDGESLQEKLDNGTLGGASSEEQIKDWVSGETYEIGDYVYYDGKLYRCTTENSDVDFSGINWKNLSGSEGGDATEMETESLTPSAVGGIPAGADLNGLTSLEILTMMLYPYVKPTVSATGTPNGGTFEIGDNKTITNVRVVIGKKSKKITKVEVFDGVTSLGLLDDATIENGGTFDFPVNIEVASVNKQLTASVTDEQGSEVTAKTGAFTFVYPYYIGVCDGNATIDEALVTGLTKKIETKATKTISYTTVNQKMVFAYPASYGAISKIYDSNNFDVTNTFTKEVISITGLDGVAVEYNVYTNGTSSVSGFNMKFQY
;
A
#
# COMPACT_ATOMS: atom_id res chain seq x y z
N MET A 1 18.35 38.08 16.40
CA MET A 1 16.87 37.90 16.30
C MET A 1 16.57 37.54 14.85
N ILE A 2 16.13 36.34 14.58
CA ILE A 2 15.83 35.86 13.20
C ILE A 2 14.56 36.61 12.76
N LYS A 3 14.62 37.38 11.70
CA LYS A 3 13.41 37.95 11.09
C LYS A 3 12.56 36.80 10.52
N THR A 4 11.35 36.64 11.07
CA THR A 4 10.34 35.73 10.52
C THR A 4 9.89 36.26 9.16
N PHE A 5 10.03 35.44 8.13
CA PHE A 5 9.47 35.73 6.83
C PHE A 5 7.94 35.66 6.90
N ASP A 6 7.26 36.79 6.74
CA ASP A 6 5.83 36.86 6.48
C ASP A 6 5.61 36.59 4.99
N THR A 7 4.89 35.49 4.72
CA THR A 7 4.34 35.06 3.43
C THR A 7 5.34 34.66 2.33
N PHE A 8 5.71 33.37 2.35
CA PHE A 8 6.23 32.69 1.17
C PHE A 8 5.04 32.13 0.36
N LYS A 9 4.78 32.66 -0.83
CA LYS A 9 3.91 32.04 -1.82
C LYS A 9 4.80 31.38 -2.90
N PRO A 10 4.85 30.05 -3.00
CA PRO A 10 5.55 29.39 -4.10
C PRO A 10 4.79 29.68 -5.42
N ALA A 11 5.48 30.17 -6.43
CA ALA A 11 4.95 30.45 -7.76
C ALA A 11 5.11 29.25 -8.74
N SER A 12 5.72 28.16 -8.31
CA SER A 12 5.90 26.92 -9.10
C SER A 12 6.27 25.76 -8.19
N ASP A 13 6.12 24.52 -8.66
CA ASP A 13 6.43 23.25 -7.96
C ASP A 13 7.94 23.02 -7.73
N GLU A 14 8.78 24.01 -7.86
CA GLU A 14 10.20 23.97 -7.55
C GLU A 14 10.42 24.46 -6.11
N PHE A 15 11.05 23.63 -5.27
CA PHE A 15 11.49 24.03 -3.95
C PHE A 15 12.47 25.21 -4.08
N PRO A 16 12.21 26.36 -3.39
CA PRO A 16 13.17 27.45 -3.43
C PRO A 16 14.44 27.01 -2.71
N VAL A 17 15.53 26.95 -3.44
CA VAL A 17 16.86 26.88 -2.86
C VAL A 17 17.17 28.29 -2.33
N ALA A 18 17.11 28.48 -1.01
CA ALA A 18 17.64 29.68 -0.40
C ALA A 18 19.16 29.67 -0.63
N PHE A 19 19.66 30.60 -1.39
CA PHE A 19 21.11 30.77 -1.57
C PHE A 19 21.68 31.39 -0.29
N ALA A 20 22.93 31.05 0.03
CA ALA A 20 23.62 31.61 1.19
C ALA A 20 23.68 33.16 1.18
N GLU A 21 23.54 33.76 0.02
CA GLU A 21 23.46 35.20 -0.22
C GLU A 21 22.15 35.83 0.28
N ASP A 22 21.08 35.03 0.44
CA ASP A 22 19.74 35.50 0.85
C ASP A 22 19.51 35.47 2.36
N ILE A 23 20.52 35.05 3.13
CA ILE A 23 20.43 34.98 4.60
C ILE A 23 21.26 36.10 5.20
N ASP A 24 20.59 37.16 5.69
CA ASP A 24 21.22 38.30 6.34
C ASP A 24 21.26 38.13 7.86
N PHE A 25 22.37 38.50 8.45
CA PHE A 25 22.54 38.60 9.89
C PHE A 25 22.25 40.02 10.42
N GLU A 26 22.11 40.19 11.74
CA GLU A 26 21.83 41.52 12.36
C GLU A 26 22.87 42.58 12.07
N ASP A 27 24.10 42.21 11.73
CA ASP A 27 25.21 43.08 11.34
C ASP A 27 25.17 43.50 9.85
N GLY A 28 24.22 42.97 9.07
CA GLY A 28 24.01 43.28 7.66
C GLY A 28 24.89 42.48 6.67
N GLU A 29 25.65 41.52 7.17
CA GLU A 29 26.39 40.61 6.30
C GLU A 29 25.55 39.38 5.92
N SER A 30 25.69 38.88 4.67
CA SER A 30 25.04 37.62 4.24
C SER A 30 25.80 36.40 4.79
N LEU A 31 25.09 35.26 4.80
CA LEU A 31 25.72 33.98 5.17
C LEU A 31 26.93 33.68 4.27
N GLN A 32 26.85 34.02 2.98
CA GLN A 32 27.96 33.80 2.04
C GLN A 32 29.16 34.69 2.38
N GLU A 33 28.94 35.98 2.69
CA GLU A 33 30.02 36.87 3.12
C GLU A 33 30.70 36.41 4.40
N LYS A 34 29.91 35.90 5.39
CA LYS A 34 30.46 35.35 6.63
C LYS A 34 31.24 34.04 6.40
N LEU A 35 30.84 33.22 5.43
CA LEU A 35 31.58 32.03 5.03
C LEU A 35 32.91 32.41 4.36
N ASP A 36 32.87 33.35 3.43
CA ASP A 36 34.04 33.81 2.68
C ASP A 36 35.05 34.55 3.58
N ASN A 37 34.55 35.29 4.56
CA ASN A 37 35.35 36.04 5.53
C ASN A 37 35.74 35.22 6.78
N GLY A 38 35.26 33.96 6.90
CA GLY A 38 35.55 33.08 8.04
C GLY A 38 34.94 33.54 9.38
N THR A 39 33.92 34.42 9.35
CA THR A 39 33.32 35.02 10.56
C THR A 39 32.09 34.26 11.07
N LEU A 40 31.74 33.12 10.48
CA LEU A 40 30.70 32.22 10.98
C LEU A 40 31.21 31.50 12.24
N GLY A 41 30.82 32.02 13.40
CA GLY A 41 31.09 31.32 14.65
C GLY A 41 31.52 32.19 15.83
N GLY A 42 31.42 33.50 15.74
CA GLY A 42 31.56 34.40 16.91
C GLY A 42 32.94 34.47 17.53
N ALA A 43 34.01 34.12 16.79
CA ALA A 43 35.37 34.40 17.19
C ALA A 43 35.81 35.72 16.55
N SER A 44 36.03 36.73 17.38
CA SER A 44 36.61 37.99 16.97
C SER A 44 37.98 37.79 16.37
N SER A 45 38.17 38.32 15.14
CA SER A 45 39.43 38.72 14.52
C SER A 45 40.72 37.90 14.78
N GLU A 46 41.22 37.27 13.72
CA GLU A 46 42.62 36.97 13.47
C GLU A 46 43.32 35.89 14.31
N GLU A 47 42.67 34.94 14.88
CA GLU A 47 43.38 33.68 15.24
C GLU A 47 43.28 32.66 14.09
N GLN A 48 44.21 32.80 13.15
CA GLN A 48 44.51 31.70 12.23
C GLN A 48 44.89 30.50 13.09
N ILE A 49 44.23 29.38 12.92
CA ILE A 49 44.65 28.12 13.53
C ILE A 49 46.06 27.87 13.08
N LYS A 50 47.02 27.92 14.05
CA LYS A 50 48.44 27.76 13.78
C LYS A 50 48.89 26.33 14.02
N ASP A 51 50.03 25.99 13.47
CA ASP A 51 50.68 24.75 13.77
C ASP A 51 51.12 24.74 15.25
N TRP A 52 51.02 23.57 15.89
CA TRP A 52 51.48 23.41 17.27
C TRP A 52 53.01 23.66 17.35
N VAL A 53 53.42 24.42 18.35
CA VAL A 53 54.81 24.80 18.58
C VAL A 53 55.26 24.30 19.95
N SER A 54 56.38 23.59 19.99
CA SER A 54 57.00 23.06 21.24
C SER A 54 57.29 24.17 22.24
N GLY A 55 56.82 24.00 23.49
CA GLY A 55 57.08 24.94 24.59
C GLY A 55 56.29 26.24 24.54
N GLU A 56 55.37 26.43 23.57
CA GLU A 56 54.39 27.52 23.59
C GLU A 56 53.28 27.18 24.60
N THR A 57 52.73 28.20 25.28
CA THR A 57 51.63 28.01 26.23
C THR A 57 50.30 28.06 25.48
N TYR A 58 49.46 27.06 25.69
CA TYR A 58 48.14 26.92 25.11
C TYR A 58 47.09 26.93 26.23
N GLU A 59 46.03 27.72 26.02
CA GLU A 59 44.91 27.80 26.96
C GLU A 59 43.80 26.76 26.56
N ILE A 60 42.95 26.46 27.53
CA ILE A 60 41.79 25.60 27.26
C ILE A 60 40.90 26.24 26.20
N GLY A 61 40.73 25.52 25.08
CA GLY A 61 39.94 26.03 23.96
C GLY A 61 40.73 26.38 22.71
N ASP A 62 42.05 26.56 22.82
CA ASP A 62 42.91 26.84 21.68
C ASP A 62 42.93 25.73 20.67
N TYR A 63 43.10 26.09 19.39
CA TYR A 63 43.11 25.16 18.26
C TYR A 63 44.48 25.18 17.61
N VAL A 64 45.00 24.00 17.32
CA VAL A 64 46.30 23.83 16.63
C VAL A 64 46.26 22.71 15.60
N TYR A 65 47.07 22.83 14.56
CA TYR A 65 47.40 21.71 13.69
C TYR A 65 48.67 21.02 14.19
N TYR A 66 48.66 19.69 14.27
CA TYR A 66 49.82 18.84 14.54
C TYR A 66 49.71 17.56 13.70
N ASP A 67 50.78 17.28 12.94
CA ASP A 67 50.85 16.12 12.04
C ASP A 67 49.62 16.03 11.10
N GLY A 68 49.20 17.19 10.53
CA GLY A 68 48.10 17.27 9.59
C GLY A 68 46.71 17.11 10.22
N LYS A 69 46.60 17.06 11.54
CA LYS A 69 45.34 16.90 12.28
C LYS A 69 45.04 18.15 13.11
N LEU A 70 43.77 18.49 13.21
CA LEU A 70 43.26 19.61 14.03
C LEU A 70 43.02 19.10 15.46
N TYR A 71 43.55 19.80 16.45
CA TYR A 71 43.35 19.54 17.86
C TYR A 71 42.81 20.75 18.60
N ARG A 72 42.04 20.50 19.66
CA ARG A 72 41.60 21.51 20.62
C ARG A 72 42.25 21.24 21.96
N CYS A 73 42.83 22.27 22.57
CA CYS A 73 43.40 22.20 23.91
C CYS A 73 42.30 21.93 24.97
N THR A 74 42.46 20.91 25.76
CA THR A 74 41.53 20.51 26.82
C THR A 74 42.04 20.81 28.21
N THR A 75 43.35 21.02 28.34
CA THR A 75 44.02 21.37 29.58
C THR A 75 45.15 22.34 29.27
N GLU A 76 45.22 23.49 29.98
CA GLU A 76 46.30 24.45 29.79
C GLU A 76 47.64 23.75 29.89
N ASN A 77 48.48 23.93 28.91
CA ASN A 77 49.77 23.27 28.84
C ASN A 77 50.84 24.09 28.07
N SER A 78 52.10 23.77 28.33
CA SER A 78 53.27 24.27 27.59
C SER A 78 54.21 23.11 27.26
N ASP A 79 53.66 22.04 26.76
CA ASP A 79 54.40 20.80 26.51
C ASP A 79 55.53 21.01 25.48
N VAL A 80 56.67 20.37 25.77
CA VAL A 80 57.83 20.37 24.85
C VAL A 80 57.64 19.32 23.76
N ASP A 81 56.85 18.29 24.02
CA ASP A 81 56.47 17.23 23.11
C ASP A 81 54.93 17.15 23.03
N PHE A 82 54.37 16.99 21.85
CA PHE A 82 52.94 16.84 21.68
C PHE A 82 52.47 15.49 22.26
N SER A 83 51.83 15.53 23.43
CA SER A 83 51.48 14.30 24.17
C SER A 83 50.09 13.74 23.84
N GLY A 84 49.23 14.48 23.20
CA GLY A 84 47.84 14.12 22.94
C GLY A 84 46.94 14.07 24.18
N ILE A 85 47.49 14.01 25.42
CA ILE A 85 46.71 13.94 26.67
C ILE A 85 45.94 15.25 26.93
N ASN A 86 46.57 16.37 26.61
CA ASN A 86 46.02 17.70 26.80
C ASN A 86 45.23 18.21 25.57
N TRP A 87 45.05 17.34 24.56
CA TRP A 87 44.49 17.71 23.27
C TRP A 87 43.41 16.76 22.84
N LYS A 88 42.26 17.31 22.43
CA LYS A 88 41.20 16.55 21.78
C LYS A 88 41.41 16.63 20.26
N ASN A 89 41.63 15.51 19.62
CA ASN A 89 41.66 15.43 18.16
C ASN A 89 40.27 15.76 17.60
N LEU A 90 40.20 16.72 16.69
CA LEU A 90 39.00 17.16 16.01
C LEU A 90 38.99 16.78 14.52
N SER A 91 40.17 16.47 13.94
CA SER A 91 40.26 15.83 12.66
C SER A 91 39.82 14.39 12.89
N GLY A 92 38.70 14.00 12.43
CA GLY A 92 38.24 12.61 12.54
C GLY A 92 39.37 11.64 12.20
N SER A 93 39.40 10.50 12.86
CA SER A 93 40.31 9.42 12.54
C SER A 93 40.37 9.16 11.05
N GLU A 94 41.56 8.86 10.53
CA GLU A 94 41.77 8.49 9.12
C GLU A 94 40.71 7.48 8.67
N GLY A 95 39.86 7.87 7.72
CA GLY A 95 38.77 7.04 7.22
C GLY A 95 37.53 7.10 8.12
N GLY A 96 36.81 8.20 8.04
CA GLY A 96 35.40 8.38 8.37
C GLY A 96 34.70 7.34 9.25
N ASP A 97 35.24 7.06 10.44
CA ASP A 97 34.42 6.43 11.46
C ASP A 97 33.47 7.50 12.00
N ALA A 98 32.30 7.54 11.37
CA ALA A 98 31.18 8.24 11.95
C ALA A 98 31.01 7.68 13.36
N THR A 99 31.11 8.55 14.36
CA THR A 99 31.01 8.17 15.76
C THR A 99 29.72 7.38 15.95
N GLU A 100 29.83 6.09 16.23
CA GLU A 100 28.68 5.27 16.58
C GLU A 100 27.98 5.91 17.78
N MET A 101 26.66 5.99 17.74
CA MET A 101 25.89 6.44 18.89
C MET A 101 25.95 5.35 19.96
N GLU A 102 26.73 5.56 20.99
CA GLU A 102 26.72 4.76 22.21
C GLU A 102 25.60 5.23 23.15
N THR A 103 24.37 5.04 22.79
CA THR A 103 23.26 5.35 23.70
C THR A 103 22.20 4.27 23.61
N GLU A 104 21.69 3.86 24.77
CA GLU A 104 20.48 3.03 24.90
C GLU A 104 19.22 3.78 24.40
N SER A 105 19.31 4.52 23.33
CA SER A 105 18.21 5.36 22.89
C SER A 105 17.36 4.65 21.85
N LEU A 106 16.32 3.99 22.34
CA LEU A 106 15.15 3.73 21.54
C LEU A 106 14.46 5.07 21.26
N THR A 107 14.09 5.32 20.00
CA THR A 107 13.34 6.53 19.65
C THR A 107 11.98 6.50 20.34
N PRO A 108 11.62 7.49 21.17
CA PRO A 108 10.33 7.49 21.90
C PRO A 108 9.14 7.69 20.95
N SER A 109 9.37 8.28 19.80
CA SER A 109 8.37 8.49 18.73
C SER A 109 9.02 8.38 17.38
N ALA A 110 8.24 8.13 16.33
CA ALA A 110 8.76 8.13 14.96
C ALA A 110 9.27 9.52 14.55
N VAL A 111 10.47 9.57 13.96
CA VAL A 111 11.11 10.79 13.47
C VAL A 111 11.63 10.56 12.06
N GLY A 112 11.08 11.28 11.09
CA GLY A 112 11.43 11.05 9.67
C GLY A 112 11.13 9.61 9.25
N GLY A 113 12.13 8.92 8.72
CA GLY A 113 12.05 7.50 8.36
C GLY A 113 12.37 6.52 9.49
N ILE A 114 12.65 6.99 10.70
CA ILE A 114 12.99 6.17 11.86
C ILE A 114 11.71 5.87 12.64
N PRO A 115 11.31 4.58 12.76
CA PRO A 115 10.10 4.23 13.51
C PRO A 115 10.29 4.43 15.02
N ALA A 116 9.19 4.59 15.76
CA ALA A 116 9.21 4.56 17.22
C ALA A 116 9.76 3.21 17.72
N GLY A 117 10.61 3.24 18.74
CA GLY A 117 11.26 2.06 19.28
C GLY A 117 12.42 1.52 18.44
N ALA A 118 12.88 2.25 17.41
CA ALA A 118 14.06 1.86 16.66
C ALA A 118 15.32 1.92 17.56
N ASP A 119 16.10 0.85 17.54
CA ASP A 119 17.41 0.82 18.13
C ASP A 119 18.40 1.54 17.19
N LEU A 120 19.05 2.59 17.68
CA LEU A 120 20.03 3.38 16.95
C LEU A 120 21.47 3.02 17.34
N ASN A 121 21.67 2.05 18.24
CA ASN A 121 22.99 1.62 18.65
C ASN A 121 23.78 1.03 17.47
N GLY A 122 25.02 1.41 17.36
CA GLY A 122 25.92 0.95 16.28
C GLY A 122 25.66 1.61 14.92
N LEU A 123 24.68 2.53 14.82
CA LEU A 123 24.47 3.32 13.61
C LEU A 123 25.31 4.60 13.66
N THR A 124 25.88 4.94 12.52
CA THR A 124 26.61 6.20 12.35
C THR A 124 25.63 7.37 12.22
N SER A 125 26.10 8.57 12.55
CA SER A 125 25.32 9.80 12.38
C SER A 125 24.82 9.99 10.92
N LEU A 126 25.64 9.56 9.94
CA LEU A 126 25.26 9.61 8.53
C LEU A 126 24.12 8.63 8.20
N GLU A 127 24.17 7.42 8.74
CA GLU A 127 23.10 6.43 8.55
C GLU A 127 21.79 6.93 9.16
N ILE A 128 21.84 7.46 10.39
CA ILE A 128 20.67 8.04 11.07
C ILE A 128 20.10 9.21 10.24
N LEU A 129 20.95 10.14 9.81
CA LEU A 129 20.53 11.26 8.98
C LEU A 129 19.94 10.79 7.64
N THR A 130 20.53 9.78 7.02
CA THR A 130 20.02 9.17 5.79
C THR A 130 18.65 8.55 6.02
N MET A 131 18.45 7.82 7.12
CA MET A 131 17.13 7.26 7.47
C MET A 131 16.08 8.35 7.69
N MET A 132 16.46 9.47 8.30
CA MET A 132 15.56 10.61 8.54
C MET A 132 15.17 11.33 7.24
N LEU A 133 16.14 11.59 6.35
CA LEU A 133 15.94 12.35 5.12
C LEU A 133 15.35 11.51 3.98
N TYR A 134 15.70 10.22 3.94
CA TYR A 134 15.29 9.27 2.90
C TYR A 134 14.61 8.06 3.53
N PRO A 135 13.39 8.23 4.07
CA PRO A 135 12.67 7.15 4.71
C PRO A 135 12.47 5.98 3.73
N TYR A 136 12.63 4.77 4.25
CA TYR A 136 12.38 3.60 3.46
C TYR A 136 10.89 3.51 3.08
N VAL A 137 10.64 3.33 1.79
CA VAL A 137 9.30 3.12 1.23
C VAL A 137 9.26 1.74 0.59
N LYS A 138 8.31 0.91 1.01
CA LYS A 138 8.07 -0.42 0.44
C LYS A 138 7.69 -0.33 -1.04
N PRO A 139 8.02 -1.35 -1.84
CA PRO A 139 7.54 -1.44 -3.21
C PRO A 139 6.00 -1.49 -3.24
N THR A 140 5.42 -1.16 -4.39
CA THR A 140 4.01 -1.37 -4.66
C THR A 140 3.85 -2.54 -5.61
N VAL A 141 2.76 -3.29 -5.47
CA VAL A 141 2.46 -4.44 -6.33
C VAL A 141 0.98 -4.45 -6.69
N SER A 142 0.67 -4.86 -7.91
CA SER A 142 -0.67 -5.26 -8.32
C SER A 142 -0.60 -6.53 -9.14
N ALA A 143 -1.64 -7.35 -9.08
CA ALA A 143 -1.73 -8.61 -9.80
C ALA A 143 -3.05 -8.71 -10.58
N THR A 144 -2.99 -9.17 -11.81
CA THR A 144 -4.14 -9.31 -12.71
C THR A 144 -4.08 -10.66 -13.40
N GLY A 145 -5.11 -11.48 -13.24
CA GLY A 145 -5.22 -12.76 -13.95
C GLY A 145 -5.77 -12.58 -15.38
N THR A 146 -5.61 -13.57 -16.20
CA THR A 146 -6.27 -13.64 -17.51
C THR A 146 -7.04 -14.97 -17.62
N PRO A 147 -8.39 -14.95 -17.54
CA PRO A 147 -9.27 -13.83 -17.17
C PRO A 147 -9.04 -13.34 -15.73
N ASN A 148 -9.47 -12.11 -15.41
CA ASN A 148 -9.24 -11.52 -14.09
C ASN A 148 -10.44 -11.63 -13.15
N GLY A 149 -10.79 -12.85 -12.78
CA GLY A 149 -11.92 -13.10 -11.88
C GLY A 149 -13.30 -12.83 -12.53
N GLY A 150 -14.31 -12.79 -11.69
CA GLY A 150 -15.70 -12.57 -12.05
C GLY A 150 -16.65 -13.49 -11.27
N THR A 151 -17.95 -13.31 -11.49
CA THR A 151 -18.97 -14.21 -10.95
C THR A 151 -19.45 -15.14 -12.05
N PHE A 152 -19.40 -16.43 -11.81
CA PHE A 152 -19.71 -17.50 -12.76
C PHE A 152 -20.74 -18.45 -12.17
N GLU A 153 -21.41 -19.20 -13.01
CA GLU A 153 -22.28 -20.28 -12.58
C GLU A 153 -21.45 -21.47 -12.10
N ILE A 154 -21.88 -22.13 -11.04
CA ILE A 154 -21.30 -23.42 -10.60
C ILE A 154 -21.45 -24.43 -11.74
N GLY A 155 -20.33 -25.10 -12.10
CA GLY A 155 -20.24 -25.97 -13.27
C GLY A 155 -19.65 -25.30 -14.53
N ASP A 156 -19.50 -23.97 -14.54
CA ASP A 156 -18.83 -23.24 -15.64
C ASP A 156 -17.32 -23.13 -15.34
N ASN A 157 -16.55 -24.10 -15.86
CA ASN A 157 -15.10 -24.17 -15.64
C ASN A 157 -14.38 -23.02 -16.35
N LYS A 158 -13.43 -22.41 -15.65
CA LYS A 158 -12.57 -21.35 -16.18
C LYS A 158 -11.11 -21.77 -16.05
N THR A 159 -10.27 -21.27 -16.93
CA THR A 159 -8.84 -21.51 -16.88
C THR A 159 -8.12 -20.17 -16.83
N ILE A 160 -7.31 -19.95 -15.79
CA ILE A 160 -6.41 -18.78 -15.72
C ILE A 160 -5.15 -19.16 -16.51
N THR A 161 -4.86 -18.39 -17.55
CA THR A 161 -3.74 -18.69 -18.47
C THR A 161 -2.51 -17.84 -18.22
N ASN A 162 -2.67 -16.71 -17.53
CA ASN A 162 -1.58 -15.81 -17.21
C ASN A 162 -1.88 -15.02 -15.94
N VAL A 163 -0.83 -14.71 -15.18
CA VAL A 163 -0.86 -13.69 -14.09
C VAL A 163 0.13 -12.59 -14.44
N ARG A 164 -0.38 -11.39 -14.65
CA ARG A 164 0.42 -10.17 -14.84
C ARG A 164 0.65 -9.51 -13.50
N VAL A 165 1.91 -9.29 -13.15
CA VAL A 165 2.34 -8.59 -11.94
C VAL A 165 2.97 -7.27 -12.34
N VAL A 166 2.47 -6.15 -11.79
CA VAL A 166 3.04 -4.81 -12.01
C VAL A 166 3.64 -4.32 -10.71
N ILE A 167 4.91 -3.94 -10.75
CA ILE A 167 5.72 -3.60 -9.59
C ILE A 167 6.25 -2.18 -9.73
N GLY A 168 5.92 -1.33 -8.77
CA GLY A 168 6.54 -0.02 -8.60
C GLY A 168 7.68 -0.12 -7.58
N LYS A 169 8.93 -0.17 -8.06
CA LYS A 169 10.12 -0.04 -7.21
C LYS A 169 10.06 1.28 -6.44
N LYS A 170 10.49 1.27 -5.21
CA LYS A 170 10.62 2.46 -4.35
C LYS A 170 12.07 2.59 -3.86
N SER A 171 12.31 2.49 -2.56
CA SER A 171 13.62 2.78 -1.97
C SER A 171 14.69 1.75 -2.28
N LYS A 172 14.33 0.47 -2.42
CA LYS A 172 15.25 -0.65 -2.57
C LYS A 172 15.01 -1.42 -3.86
N LYS A 173 16.02 -2.18 -4.32
CA LYS A 173 15.89 -3.08 -5.46
C LYS A 173 14.91 -4.21 -5.15
N ILE A 174 14.20 -4.69 -6.15
CA ILE A 174 13.39 -5.91 -6.03
C ILE A 174 14.31 -7.11 -6.16
N THR A 175 14.18 -8.07 -5.26
CA THR A 175 15.01 -9.27 -5.21
C THR A 175 14.24 -10.54 -5.51
N LYS A 176 12.88 -10.50 -5.38
CA LYS A 176 12.05 -11.67 -5.62
C LYS A 176 10.64 -11.27 -6.05
N VAL A 177 10.12 -11.96 -7.04
CA VAL A 177 8.70 -11.90 -7.47
C VAL A 177 8.20 -13.33 -7.61
N GLU A 178 7.13 -13.66 -6.93
CA GLU A 178 6.59 -15.03 -6.96
C GLU A 178 5.07 -15.01 -7.00
N VAL A 179 4.48 -15.94 -7.76
CA VAL A 179 3.03 -16.10 -7.89
C VAL A 179 2.62 -17.43 -7.27
N PHE A 180 1.53 -17.41 -6.50
CA PHE A 180 1.05 -18.54 -5.73
C PHE A 180 -0.41 -18.89 -6.02
N ASP A 181 -0.70 -20.19 -5.97
CA ASP A 181 -2.03 -20.76 -5.75
C ASP A 181 -2.10 -21.31 -4.32
N GLY A 182 -2.67 -20.54 -3.41
CA GLY A 182 -2.57 -20.83 -1.98
C GLY A 182 -1.12 -20.79 -1.50
N VAL A 183 -0.55 -21.95 -1.19
CA VAL A 183 0.86 -22.12 -0.77
C VAL A 183 1.76 -22.67 -1.89
N THR A 184 1.18 -23.02 -3.03
CA THR A 184 1.92 -23.62 -4.15
C THR A 184 2.47 -22.52 -5.05
N SER A 185 3.79 -22.50 -5.24
CA SER A 185 4.44 -21.59 -6.20
C SER A 185 4.10 -22.00 -7.63
N LEU A 186 3.66 -21.02 -8.41
CA LEU A 186 3.34 -21.16 -9.84
C LEU A 186 4.44 -20.62 -10.74
N GLY A 187 5.29 -19.75 -10.20
CA GLY A 187 6.40 -19.13 -10.91
C GLY A 187 7.17 -18.17 -10.03
N LEU A 188 8.47 -18.14 -10.22
CA LEU A 188 9.44 -17.33 -9.48
C LEU A 188 10.34 -16.57 -10.45
N LEU A 189 10.60 -15.31 -10.18
CA LEU A 189 11.66 -14.50 -10.76
C LEU A 189 12.52 -13.95 -9.63
N ASP A 190 13.84 -14.15 -9.70
CA ASP A 190 14.83 -13.72 -8.71
C ASP A 190 16.15 -13.25 -9.36
N ASP A 191 16.08 -12.86 -10.62
CA ASP A 191 17.21 -12.40 -11.43
C ASP A 191 17.25 -10.85 -11.55
N ALA A 192 18.29 -10.34 -12.20
CA ALA A 192 18.51 -8.90 -12.36
C ALA A 192 17.41 -8.17 -13.17
N THR A 193 16.57 -8.89 -13.91
CA THR A 193 15.51 -8.25 -14.73
C THR A 193 14.43 -7.58 -13.90
N ILE A 194 14.23 -8.03 -12.66
CA ILE A 194 13.21 -7.52 -11.75
C ILE A 194 13.67 -6.36 -10.87
N GLU A 195 14.98 -6.09 -10.75
CA GLU A 195 15.57 -5.14 -9.79
C GLU A 195 14.94 -3.76 -9.82
N ASN A 196 14.52 -3.30 -10.98
CA ASN A 196 13.94 -1.97 -11.16
C ASN A 196 12.40 -1.95 -11.16
N GLY A 197 11.78 -3.06 -10.81
CA GLY A 197 10.34 -3.22 -10.97
C GLY A 197 9.94 -3.31 -12.45
N GLY A 198 8.66 -3.12 -12.75
CA GLY A 198 8.13 -3.23 -14.09
C GLY A 198 6.92 -4.12 -14.18
N THR A 199 6.68 -4.67 -15.36
CA THR A 199 5.56 -5.58 -15.62
C THR A 199 6.09 -6.95 -16.01
N PHE A 200 5.62 -7.99 -15.32
CA PHE A 200 6.05 -9.38 -15.49
C PHE A 200 4.83 -10.25 -15.71
N ASP A 201 4.89 -11.11 -16.70
CA ASP A 201 3.85 -12.08 -17.03
C ASP A 201 4.30 -13.48 -16.58
N PHE A 202 3.44 -14.16 -15.83
CA PHE A 202 3.61 -15.53 -15.37
C PHE A 202 2.61 -16.42 -16.12
N PRO A 203 3.03 -17.11 -17.17
CA PRO A 203 2.17 -18.10 -17.84
C PRO A 203 1.81 -19.22 -16.86
N VAL A 204 0.52 -19.47 -16.70
CA VAL A 204 -0.02 -20.51 -15.82
C VAL A 204 -1.11 -21.28 -16.57
N ASN A 205 -1.53 -22.41 -16.02
CA ASN A 205 -2.67 -23.16 -16.52
C ASN A 205 -3.45 -23.72 -15.33
N ILE A 206 -4.23 -22.82 -14.70
CA ILE A 206 -4.97 -23.14 -13.48
C ILE A 206 -6.45 -23.24 -13.80
N GLU A 207 -6.97 -24.45 -13.72
CA GLU A 207 -8.41 -24.69 -13.80
C GLU A 207 -9.09 -24.20 -12.51
N VAL A 208 -10.16 -23.45 -12.70
CA VAL A 208 -11.02 -22.95 -11.61
C VAL A 208 -12.41 -23.49 -11.86
N ALA A 209 -12.82 -24.42 -11.03
CA ALA A 209 -14.12 -25.09 -11.15
C ALA A 209 -14.87 -24.99 -9.82
N SER A 210 -16.02 -24.34 -9.83
CA SER A 210 -17.02 -24.35 -8.75
C SER A 210 -16.54 -23.94 -7.35
N VAL A 211 -15.28 -23.51 -7.20
CA VAL A 211 -14.67 -23.08 -5.93
C VAL A 211 -14.12 -21.67 -6.08
N ASN A 212 -14.44 -20.81 -5.13
CA ASN A 212 -13.92 -19.45 -5.09
C ASN A 212 -12.38 -19.48 -5.06
N LYS A 213 -11.74 -18.73 -5.95
CA LYS A 213 -10.28 -18.73 -6.12
C LYS A 213 -9.72 -17.34 -6.39
N GLN A 214 -8.56 -17.07 -5.81
CA GLN A 214 -7.68 -15.95 -6.15
C GLN A 214 -6.24 -16.43 -6.11
N LEU A 215 -5.42 -15.95 -7.05
CA LEU A 215 -3.98 -16.16 -7.02
C LEU A 215 -3.33 -14.96 -6.32
N THR A 216 -2.19 -15.19 -5.69
CA THR A 216 -1.45 -14.17 -4.94
C THR A 216 -0.10 -13.95 -5.59
N ALA A 217 0.27 -12.70 -5.85
CA ALA A 217 1.64 -12.31 -6.17
C ALA A 217 2.31 -11.75 -4.92
N SER A 218 3.55 -12.17 -4.66
CA SER A 218 4.42 -11.66 -3.60
C SER A 218 5.65 -11.03 -4.22
N VAL A 219 6.07 -9.90 -3.69
CA VAL A 219 7.25 -9.14 -4.11
C VAL A 219 8.09 -8.83 -2.89
N THR A 220 9.37 -9.20 -2.93
CA THR A 220 10.33 -8.91 -1.87
C THR A 220 11.41 -7.98 -2.39
N ASP A 221 11.82 -7.03 -1.61
CA ASP A 221 12.93 -6.14 -1.92
C ASP A 221 14.22 -6.51 -1.17
N GLU A 222 15.29 -5.79 -1.45
CA GLU A 222 16.63 -6.00 -0.87
C GLU A 222 16.65 -5.84 0.67
N GLN A 223 15.69 -5.13 1.26
CA GLN A 223 15.55 -5.01 2.71
C GLN A 223 14.82 -6.21 3.33
N GLY A 224 14.34 -7.15 2.51
CA GLY A 224 13.53 -8.28 2.95
C GLY A 224 12.08 -7.94 3.23
N SER A 225 11.63 -6.74 2.85
CA SER A 225 10.21 -6.38 2.98
C SER A 225 9.38 -7.05 1.90
N GLU A 226 8.38 -7.80 2.33
CA GLU A 226 7.42 -8.45 1.45
C GLU A 226 6.15 -7.63 1.31
N VAL A 227 5.65 -7.51 0.09
CA VAL A 227 4.33 -6.96 -0.24
C VAL A 227 3.59 -7.92 -1.15
N THR A 228 2.28 -8.02 -0.98
CA THR A 228 1.46 -8.96 -1.74
C THR A 228 0.29 -8.28 -2.42
N ALA A 229 -0.15 -8.85 -3.55
CA ALA A 229 -1.39 -8.47 -4.23
C ALA A 229 -2.12 -9.72 -4.70
N LYS A 230 -3.43 -9.62 -4.81
CA LYS A 230 -4.26 -10.72 -5.31
C LYS A 230 -4.85 -10.38 -6.67
N THR A 231 -5.03 -11.39 -7.51
CA THR A 231 -5.81 -11.27 -8.76
C THR A 231 -7.29 -11.01 -8.44
N GLY A 232 -8.08 -10.69 -9.46
CA GLY A 232 -9.54 -10.69 -9.33
C GLY A 232 -10.05 -12.03 -8.80
N ALA A 233 -11.08 -11.99 -7.96
CA ALA A 233 -11.68 -13.18 -7.38
C ALA A 233 -12.58 -13.90 -8.39
N PHE A 234 -12.44 -15.21 -8.52
CA PHE A 234 -13.41 -16.08 -9.15
C PHE A 234 -14.43 -16.49 -8.08
N THR A 235 -15.68 -16.16 -8.32
CA THR A 235 -16.80 -16.52 -7.42
C THR A 235 -17.79 -17.36 -8.20
N PHE A 236 -18.17 -18.50 -7.65
CA PHE A 236 -19.12 -19.41 -8.28
C PHE A 236 -20.43 -19.44 -7.49
N VAL A 237 -21.54 -19.30 -8.20
CA VAL A 237 -22.88 -19.25 -7.62
C VAL A 237 -23.87 -20.01 -8.47
N TYR A 238 -24.92 -20.54 -7.87
CA TYR A 238 -26.10 -20.92 -8.61
C TYR A 238 -26.90 -19.67 -9.00
N PRO A 239 -27.46 -19.60 -10.22
CA PRO A 239 -28.09 -18.39 -10.75
C PRO A 239 -29.42 -18.04 -10.04
N TYR A 240 -29.83 -16.80 -10.19
CA TYR A 240 -31.22 -16.37 -10.02
C TYR A 240 -31.95 -16.54 -11.33
N TYR A 241 -33.28 -16.78 -11.25
CA TYR A 241 -34.19 -16.75 -12.40
C TYR A 241 -35.29 -15.75 -12.16
N ILE A 242 -35.55 -14.92 -13.16
CA ILE A 242 -36.44 -13.77 -13.05
C ILE A 242 -37.29 -13.70 -14.31
N GLY A 243 -38.58 -13.52 -14.15
CA GLY A 243 -39.47 -13.34 -15.30
C GLY A 243 -40.95 -13.34 -14.93
N VAL A 244 -41.74 -13.70 -15.90
CA VAL A 244 -43.18 -13.79 -15.78
C VAL A 244 -43.67 -15.11 -16.38
N CYS A 245 -44.82 -15.57 -15.90
CA CYS A 245 -45.48 -16.75 -16.48
C CYS A 245 -47.00 -16.52 -16.53
N ASP A 246 -47.69 -17.37 -17.31
CA ASP A 246 -49.15 -17.35 -17.39
C ASP A 246 -49.77 -17.64 -16.02
N GLY A 247 -50.94 -17.05 -15.76
CA GLY A 247 -51.64 -17.16 -14.48
C GLY A 247 -51.92 -18.59 -14.03
N ASN A 248 -52.10 -19.53 -14.96
CA ASN A 248 -52.38 -20.94 -14.72
C ASN A 248 -51.14 -21.86 -14.92
N ALA A 249 -49.95 -21.28 -15.18
CA ALA A 249 -48.77 -22.09 -15.39
C ALA A 249 -48.39 -22.86 -14.12
N THR A 250 -47.97 -24.12 -14.31
CA THR A 250 -47.36 -24.93 -13.28
C THR A 250 -45.93 -24.43 -13.09
N ILE A 251 -45.54 -24.19 -11.84
CA ILE A 251 -44.17 -23.78 -11.49
C ILE A 251 -43.32 -25.04 -11.36
N ASP A 252 -42.54 -25.31 -12.38
CA ASP A 252 -41.62 -26.48 -12.44
C ASP A 252 -40.21 -26.04 -12.89
N GLU A 253 -39.27 -26.99 -12.92
CA GLU A 253 -37.90 -26.76 -13.39
C GLU A 253 -37.86 -26.18 -14.81
N ALA A 254 -38.69 -26.69 -15.73
CA ALA A 254 -38.66 -26.27 -17.12
C ALA A 254 -39.12 -24.81 -17.26
N LEU A 255 -40.16 -24.41 -16.54
CA LEU A 255 -40.61 -23.03 -16.52
C LEU A 255 -39.54 -22.11 -15.94
N VAL A 256 -38.98 -22.45 -14.77
CA VAL A 256 -38.02 -21.57 -14.08
C VAL A 256 -36.72 -21.43 -14.86
N THR A 257 -36.19 -22.51 -15.41
CA THR A 257 -34.95 -22.47 -16.23
C THR A 257 -35.15 -21.75 -17.57
N GLY A 258 -36.36 -21.63 -18.05
CA GLY A 258 -36.77 -20.85 -19.23
C GLY A 258 -36.81 -19.34 -18.97
N LEU A 259 -36.78 -18.86 -17.74
CA LEU A 259 -36.77 -17.45 -17.38
C LEU A 259 -35.42 -16.79 -17.61
N THR A 260 -35.33 -15.47 -17.40
CA THR A 260 -34.07 -14.75 -17.47
C THR A 260 -33.11 -15.18 -16.34
N LYS A 261 -32.02 -15.81 -16.71
CA LYS A 261 -30.95 -16.22 -15.81
C LYS A 261 -30.08 -15.03 -15.43
N LYS A 262 -29.72 -14.90 -14.13
CA LYS A 262 -28.79 -13.91 -13.57
C LYS A 262 -27.76 -14.61 -12.70
N ILE A 263 -26.48 -14.45 -13.05
CA ILE A 263 -25.35 -15.04 -12.32
C ILE A 263 -24.81 -13.97 -11.38
N GLU A 264 -25.31 -13.94 -10.16
CA GLU A 264 -25.03 -12.90 -9.17
C GLU A 264 -24.98 -13.49 -7.76
N THR A 265 -24.21 -12.90 -6.87
CA THR A 265 -24.14 -13.29 -5.45
C THR A 265 -25.42 -12.88 -4.71
N LYS A 266 -25.62 -13.51 -3.53
CA LYS A 266 -26.70 -13.15 -2.62
C LYS A 266 -26.66 -11.67 -2.27
N ALA A 267 -27.75 -10.95 -2.54
CA ALA A 267 -27.97 -9.55 -2.15
C ALA A 267 -29.47 -9.22 -2.24
N THR A 268 -29.90 -8.15 -1.60
CA THR A 268 -31.22 -7.56 -1.86
C THR A 268 -31.33 -7.24 -3.35
N LYS A 269 -32.40 -7.67 -3.99
CA LYS A 269 -32.63 -7.50 -5.43
C LYS A 269 -33.82 -6.57 -5.68
N THR A 270 -33.63 -5.56 -6.53
CA THR A 270 -34.73 -4.77 -7.09
C THR A 270 -34.92 -5.17 -8.54
N ILE A 271 -36.06 -5.66 -8.88
CA ILE A 271 -36.39 -6.26 -10.18
C ILE A 271 -37.57 -5.53 -10.79
N SER A 272 -37.45 -5.10 -12.04
CA SER A 272 -38.51 -4.49 -12.79
C SER A 272 -39.29 -5.56 -13.57
N TYR A 273 -40.61 -5.57 -13.41
CA TYR A 273 -41.51 -6.48 -14.09
C TYR A 273 -42.47 -5.72 -14.99
N THR A 274 -42.74 -6.31 -16.13
CA THR A 274 -43.90 -5.95 -16.99
C THR A 274 -44.73 -7.20 -17.19
N THR A 275 -46.01 -7.14 -16.83
CA THR A 275 -46.96 -8.26 -16.93
C THR A 275 -48.21 -7.84 -17.69
N VAL A 276 -48.79 -8.76 -18.43
CA VAL A 276 -50.09 -8.61 -19.05
C VAL A 276 -50.91 -9.87 -18.70
N ASN A 277 -51.71 -9.78 -17.65
CA ASN A 277 -52.44 -10.90 -17.09
C ASN A 277 -51.56 -12.11 -16.75
N GLN A 278 -50.39 -11.83 -16.15
CA GLN A 278 -49.33 -12.81 -15.84
C GLN A 278 -48.93 -12.72 -14.38
N LYS A 279 -48.28 -13.78 -13.87
CA LYS A 279 -47.60 -13.82 -12.54
C LYS A 279 -46.13 -13.38 -12.69
N MET A 280 -45.64 -12.63 -11.72
CA MET A 280 -44.21 -12.38 -11.55
C MET A 280 -43.59 -13.62 -10.94
N VAL A 281 -42.37 -13.96 -11.37
CA VAL A 281 -41.59 -15.09 -10.85
C VAL A 281 -40.20 -14.62 -10.45
N PHE A 282 -39.82 -14.94 -9.23
CA PHE A 282 -38.46 -14.75 -8.72
C PHE A 282 -38.00 -16.05 -8.06
N ALA A 283 -36.97 -16.68 -8.63
CA ALA A 283 -36.41 -17.93 -8.12
C ALA A 283 -34.93 -17.78 -7.80
N TYR A 284 -34.49 -18.37 -6.69
CA TYR A 284 -33.11 -18.32 -6.22
C TYR A 284 -32.79 -19.55 -5.33
N PRO A 285 -31.49 -19.92 -5.19
CA PRO A 285 -31.08 -21.07 -4.39
C PRO A 285 -31.61 -21.00 -2.95
N ALA A 286 -32.25 -22.04 -2.49
CA ALA A 286 -32.84 -22.10 -1.15
C ALA A 286 -31.79 -21.95 -0.03
N SER A 287 -30.52 -22.23 -0.32
CA SER A 287 -29.38 -22.01 0.59
C SER A 287 -29.18 -20.54 0.97
N TYR A 288 -29.75 -19.60 0.22
CA TYR A 288 -29.72 -18.18 0.57
C TYR A 288 -30.69 -17.81 1.69
N GLY A 289 -31.54 -18.73 2.09
CA GLY A 289 -32.60 -18.53 3.10
C GLY A 289 -33.90 -17.98 2.50
N ALA A 290 -34.88 -17.70 3.34
CA ALA A 290 -36.15 -17.14 2.90
C ALA A 290 -36.05 -15.61 2.72
N ILE A 291 -36.83 -15.05 1.80
CA ILE A 291 -37.07 -13.61 1.73
C ILE A 291 -37.79 -13.17 3.00
N SER A 292 -37.24 -12.15 3.66
CA SER A 292 -37.85 -11.56 4.86
C SER A 292 -38.92 -10.55 4.52
N LYS A 293 -38.70 -9.77 3.46
CA LYS A 293 -39.62 -8.72 2.98
C LYS A 293 -39.58 -8.56 1.48
N ILE A 294 -40.74 -8.30 0.90
CA ILE A 294 -40.90 -7.89 -0.49
C ILE A 294 -41.61 -6.52 -0.48
N TYR A 295 -40.94 -5.53 -1.09
CA TYR A 295 -41.49 -4.18 -1.19
C TYR A 295 -41.84 -3.86 -2.62
N ASP A 296 -42.93 -3.12 -2.80
CA ASP A 296 -43.33 -2.59 -4.10
C ASP A 296 -42.60 -1.27 -4.47
N SER A 297 -42.90 -0.67 -5.61
CA SER A 297 -42.35 0.60 -6.09
C SER A 297 -42.59 1.77 -5.14
N ASN A 298 -43.61 1.70 -4.30
CA ASN A 298 -43.99 2.72 -3.31
C ASN A 298 -43.43 2.41 -1.92
N ASN A 299 -42.57 1.37 -1.83
CA ASN A 299 -41.99 0.87 -0.58
C ASN A 299 -43.02 0.31 0.43
N PHE A 300 -44.16 -0.18 -0.05
CA PHE A 300 -45.10 -0.94 0.78
C PHE A 300 -44.66 -2.40 0.87
N ASP A 301 -44.80 -3.00 2.06
CA ASP A 301 -44.60 -4.41 2.26
C ASP A 301 -45.73 -5.23 1.63
N VAL A 302 -45.40 -5.94 0.59
CA VAL A 302 -46.33 -6.80 -0.16
C VAL A 302 -45.96 -8.28 -0.05
N THR A 303 -45.18 -8.66 0.94
CA THR A 303 -44.71 -10.03 1.14
C THR A 303 -45.85 -11.05 1.15
N ASN A 304 -46.99 -10.70 1.75
CA ASN A 304 -48.15 -11.57 1.89
C ASN A 304 -48.94 -11.79 0.55
N THR A 305 -48.59 -11.05 -0.48
CA THR A 305 -49.21 -11.23 -1.83
C THR A 305 -48.42 -12.24 -2.66
N PHE A 306 -47.24 -12.69 -2.16
CA PHE A 306 -46.45 -13.71 -2.81
C PHE A 306 -46.62 -15.07 -2.15
N THR A 307 -46.73 -16.10 -2.97
CA THR A 307 -46.62 -17.49 -2.55
C THR A 307 -45.20 -17.98 -2.74
N LYS A 308 -44.72 -18.82 -1.83
CA LYS A 308 -43.42 -19.47 -1.91
C LYS A 308 -43.58 -20.95 -2.16
N GLU A 309 -42.89 -21.45 -3.17
CA GLU A 309 -42.76 -22.87 -3.47
C GLU A 309 -41.27 -23.25 -3.41
N VAL A 310 -40.95 -24.52 -3.20
CA VAL A 310 -39.59 -25.06 -3.31
C VAL A 310 -39.59 -26.08 -4.43
N ILE A 311 -38.69 -25.86 -5.39
CA ILE A 311 -38.52 -26.78 -6.52
C ILE A 311 -37.04 -27.16 -6.64
N SER A 312 -36.80 -28.37 -7.16
CA SER A 312 -35.44 -28.83 -7.47
C SER A 312 -35.11 -28.42 -8.91
N ILE A 313 -33.94 -27.81 -9.09
CA ILE A 313 -33.40 -27.39 -10.39
C ILE A 313 -32.02 -28.04 -10.55
N THR A 314 -31.78 -28.66 -11.71
CA THR A 314 -30.47 -29.24 -12.03
C THR A 314 -29.52 -28.13 -12.49
N GLY A 315 -28.42 -27.93 -11.74
CA GLY A 315 -27.38 -26.97 -12.08
C GLY A 315 -26.56 -27.38 -13.30
N LEU A 316 -25.71 -26.48 -13.78
CA LEU A 316 -24.79 -26.74 -14.89
C LEU A 316 -23.77 -27.85 -14.55
N ASP A 317 -23.49 -28.05 -13.26
CA ASP A 317 -22.65 -29.12 -12.72
C ASP A 317 -23.37 -30.49 -12.63
N GLY A 318 -24.64 -30.56 -13.04
CA GLY A 318 -25.50 -31.75 -12.96
C GLY A 318 -26.04 -32.04 -11.56
N VAL A 319 -25.82 -31.18 -10.59
CA VAL A 319 -26.32 -31.32 -9.23
C VAL A 319 -27.71 -30.73 -9.10
N ALA A 320 -28.63 -31.48 -8.48
CA ALA A 320 -29.97 -31.01 -8.16
C ALA A 320 -29.92 -30.07 -6.93
N VAL A 321 -30.39 -28.84 -7.08
CA VAL A 321 -30.38 -27.79 -6.08
C VAL A 321 -31.80 -27.30 -5.80
N GLU A 322 -32.16 -27.18 -4.53
CA GLU A 322 -33.44 -26.60 -4.12
C GLU A 322 -33.46 -25.09 -4.36
N TYR A 323 -34.55 -24.61 -4.97
CA TYR A 323 -34.81 -23.21 -5.20
C TYR A 323 -36.07 -22.76 -4.49
N ASN A 324 -36.00 -21.62 -3.82
CA ASN A 324 -37.17 -20.87 -3.38
C ASN A 324 -37.73 -20.08 -4.58
N VAL A 325 -38.97 -20.35 -4.96
CA VAL A 325 -39.65 -19.67 -6.03
C VAL A 325 -40.79 -18.86 -5.44
N TYR A 326 -40.75 -17.56 -5.64
CA TYR A 326 -41.79 -16.61 -5.22
C TYR A 326 -42.59 -16.18 -6.41
N THR A 327 -43.93 -16.30 -6.33
CA THR A 327 -44.86 -15.85 -7.34
C THR A 327 -45.98 -15.02 -6.71
N ASN A 328 -46.45 -13.99 -7.38
CA ASN A 328 -47.65 -13.23 -6.96
C ASN A 328 -48.91 -13.70 -7.67
N GLY A 329 -50.04 -13.07 -7.38
CA GLY A 329 -51.26 -13.21 -8.18
C GLY A 329 -51.11 -12.62 -9.59
N THR A 330 -52.00 -13.01 -10.48
CA THR A 330 -52.04 -12.49 -11.85
C THR A 330 -52.26 -10.96 -11.85
N SER A 331 -51.45 -10.25 -12.63
CA SER A 331 -51.45 -8.79 -12.71
C SER A 331 -51.16 -8.27 -14.11
N SER A 332 -51.47 -7.00 -14.35
CA SER A 332 -51.08 -6.25 -15.55
C SER A 332 -50.44 -4.96 -15.11
N VAL A 333 -49.11 -4.89 -15.21
CA VAL A 333 -48.29 -3.74 -14.79
C VAL A 333 -47.17 -3.51 -15.79
N SER A 334 -46.72 -2.26 -15.92
CA SER A 334 -45.63 -1.92 -16.80
C SER A 334 -44.48 -1.27 -15.99
N GLY A 335 -43.28 -1.88 -16.04
CA GLY A 335 -42.07 -1.38 -15.38
C GLY A 335 -42.22 -1.26 -13.86
N PHE A 336 -42.95 -2.17 -13.22
CA PHE A 336 -43.18 -2.14 -11.78
C PHE A 336 -42.06 -2.80 -11.03
N ASN A 337 -41.44 -2.08 -10.11
CA ASN A 337 -40.28 -2.56 -9.36
C ASN A 337 -40.70 -3.32 -8.09
N MET A 338 -40.13 -4.48 -7.91
CA MET A 338 -40.21 -5.27 -6.68
C MET A 338 -38.84 -5.41 -6.05
N LYS A 339 -38.72 -5.10 -4.74
CA LYS A 339 -37.51 -5.24 -3.96
C LYS A 339 -37.61 -6.45 -3.04
N PHE A 340 -36.78 -7.46 -3.28
CA PHE A 340 -36.70 -8.68 -2.50
C PHE A 340 -35.56 -8.58 -1.50
N GLN A 341 -35.83 -8.68 -0.20
CA GLN A 341 -34.88 -8.54 0.90
C GLN A 341 -34.81 -9.84 1.67
N TYR A 342 -33.56 -10.36 1.84
CA TYR A 342 -33.27 -11.56 2.64
C TYR A 342 -33.22 -11.27 4.12
#